data_9f8a426c3865c946cae703a713edfb3a
#
_entry.id   9f8a426c3865c946cae703a713edfb3a
#
_cell.length_a   1.000
_cell.length_b   1.000
_cell.length_c   1.000
_cell.angle_alpha   90.00
_cell.angle_beta   90.00
_cell.angle_gamma   90.00
#
_symmetry.space_group_name_H-M   'P 1'
#
loop_
_entity.id
_entity.type
_entity.pdbx_description
1 polymer ?
#
loop_
_entity_poly.entity_id
_entity_poly.type
_entity_poly.pdbx_seq_one_letter_code
_entity_poly.pdbx_strand_id
1 'polypeptide(L)'
;MFGFIRPVKAELRVKEADRFQQVYCGLCHAIRAEYGRFYTLFLSYDMTFFALVAGSEEAETAPPCRKRCDASPFRRKSCAETDDALRLAADASILLTYHKFQDDLADEKGAKRALAALLCRLGRRGYEKARARMPEADEEIRQALEDLRCLEAERCPSMDRAADTSSRMTAAVVPRTGDTRERILHQMFYQIGRWIYLVDAVQDIQKDMKENSYNPVVLRYELQTPDISAVREPLERTLERSLADICMAFDLLSPRRDADLIHNIIFLGMPTVTRQVLNGTYQTNEGRGKHGSL
;
A
#
# COMPACT_ATOMS: atom_id res chain seq x y z
N MET A 1 -5.87 3.69 -0.93
CA MET A 1 -4.85 2.69 -0.54
C MET A 1 -5.45 1.33 -0.76
N PHE A 2 -4.75 0.46 -1.46
CA PHE A 2 -5.33 -0.65 -2.20
C PHE A 2 -5.65 -1.88 -1.35
N GLY A 3 -4.99 -2.10 -0.20
CA GLY A 3 -5.24 -3.25 0.69
C GLY A 3 -4.94 -4.62 0.05
N PHE A 4 -4.08 -4.64 -0.97
CA PHE A 4 -3.67 -5.87 -1.64
C PHE A 4 -2.62 -6.65 -0.84
N ILE A 5 -1.82 -5.97 -0.02
CA ILE A 5 -0.76 -6.57 0.78
C ILE A 5 -1.35 -7.09 2.10
N ARG A 6 -1.57 -8.39 2.17
CA ARG A 6 -2.17 -9.03 3.35
C ARG A 6 -1.68 -10.45 3.53
N PRO A 7 -1.61 -10.94 4.79
CA PRO A 7 -1.21 -12.32 5.05
C PRO A 7 -2.31 -13.32 4.66
N VAL A 8 -1.89 -14.54 4.35
CA VAL A 8 -2.79 -15.70 4.26
C VAL A 8 -3.02 -16.25 5.66
N LYS A 9 -4.16 -15.91 6.24
CA LYS A 9 -4.48 -16.21 7.65
C LYS A 9 -4.44 -17.70 7.99
N ALA A 10 -4.88 -18.56 7.07
CA ALA A 10 -4.90 -20.00 7.28
C ALA A 10 -3.51 -20.60 7.44
N GLU A 11 -2.48 -19.91 6.96
CA GLU A 11 -1.09 -20.33 7.00
C GLU A 11 -0.26 -19.62 8.10
N LEU A 12 -0.91 -18.77 8.90
CA LEU A 12 -0.25 -18.09 10.02
C LEU A 12 -0.29 -18.95 11.29
N ARG A 13 0.83 -19.01 11.98
CA ARG A 13 0.81 -19.42 13.40
C ARG A 13 0.06 -18.37 14.23
N VAL A 14 -0.55 -18.78 15.33
CA VAL A 14 -1.30 -17.88 16.23
C VAL A 14 -0.45 -16.66 16.64
N LYS A 15 0.82 -16.87 16.99
CA LYS A 15 1.74 -15.80 17.37
C LYS A 15 1.98 -14.76 16.26
N GLU A 16 1.96 -15.18 15.00
CA GLU A 16 2.14 -14.31 13.83
C GLU A 16 0.87 -13.50 13.54
N ALA A 17 -0.29 -14.15 13.66
CA ALA A 17 -1.57 -13.46 13.57
C ALA A 17 -1.72 -12.40 14.68
N ASP A 18 -1.36 -12.74 15.91
CA ASP A 18 -1.35 -11.81 17.04
C ASP A 18 -0.36 -10.67 16.80
N ARG A 19 0.84 -10.97 16.28
CA ARG A 19 1.86 -9.96 15.97
C ARG A 19 1.39 -8.99 14.88
N PHE A 20 0.82 -9.49 13.79
CA PHE A 20 0.24 -8.64 12.75
C PHE A 20 -0.83 -7.69 13.33
N GLN A 21 -1.73 -8.23 14.16
CA GLN A 21 -2.75 -7.42 14.83
C GLN A 21 -2.14 -6.39 15.79
N GLN A 22 -1.08 -6.74 16.50
CA GLN A 22 -0.38 -5.81 17.41
C GLN A 22 0.25 -4.65 16.63
N VAL A 23 0.93 -4.92 15.52
CA VAL A 23 1.55 -3.88 14.67
C VAL A 23 0.47 -3.01 14.03
N TYR A 24 -0.61 -3.60 13.50
CA TYR A 24 -1.76 -2.86 12.96
C TYR A 24 -2.39 -1.92 14.00
N CYS A 25 -2.61 -2.40 15.22
CA CYS A 25 -3.12 -1.57 16.31
C CYS A 25 -2.10 -0.54 16.78
N GLY A 26 -0.80 -0.89 16.80
CA GLY A 26 0.31 0.02 17.11
C GLY A 26 0.36 1.18 16.12
N LEU A 27 0.26 0.89 14.81
CA LEU A 27 0.20 1.91 13.76
C LEU A 27 -1.02 2.83 13.93
N CYS A 28 -2.20 2.27 14.24
CA CYS A 28 -3.38 3.07 14.55
C CYS A 28 -3.12 4.09 15.68
N HIS A 29 -2.47 3.64 16.76
CA HIS A 29 -2.13 4.51 17.89
C HIS A 29 -1.02 5.50 17.55
N ALA A 30 -0.03 5.14 16.74
CA ALA A 30 0.99 6.05 16.25
C ALA A 30 0.37 7.18 15.40
N ILE A 31 -0.46 6.84 14.43
CA ILE A 31 -1.21 7.81 13.61
C ILE A 31 -2.04 8.73 14.49
N ARG A 32 -2.77 8.17 15.46
CA ARG A 32 -3.60 8.97 16.37
C ARG A 32 -2.77 9.94 17.21
N ALA A 33 -1.68 9.48 17.78
CA ALA A 33 -0.82 10.29 18.66
C ALA A 33 -0.15 11.43 17.88
N GLU A 34 0.31 11.15 16.67
CA GLU A 34 1.05 12.11 15.84
C GLU A 34 0.14 13.08 15.09
N TYR A 35 -0.99 12.59 14.57
CA TYR A 35 -1.83 13.32 13.63
C TYR A 35 -3.27 13.55 14.11
N GLY A 36 -3.73 12.79 15.07
CA GLY A 36 -5.08 12.90 15.61
C GLY A 36 -6.03 11.82 15.08
N ARG A 37 -7.22 11.78 15.69
CA ARG A 37 -8.21 10.70 15.48
C ARG A 37 -8.75 10.60 14.05
N PHE A 38 -8.87 11.72 13.35
CA PHE A 38 -9.34 11.74 11.96
C PHE A 38 -8.48 10.84 11.06
N TYR A 39 -7.17 10.90 11.22
CA TYR A 39 -6.22 10.20 10.35
C TYR A 39 -6.19 8.68 10.58
N THR A 40 -6.75 8.17 11.67
CA THR A 40 -6.88 6.71 11.87
C THR A 40 -7.84 6.05 10.88
N LEU A 41 -8.63 6.83 10.14
CA LEU A 41 -9.48 6.34 9.04
C LEU A 41 -8.65 5.83 7.84
N PHE A 42 -7.39 6.25 7.74
CA PHE A 42 -6.49 5.91 6.63
C PHE A 42 -5.53 4.76 6.96
N LEU A 43 -5.75 4.11 8.09
CA LEU A 43 -5.02 2.91 8.49
C LEU A 43 -5.21 1.79 7.47
N SER A 44 -4.11 1.20 6.98
CA SER A 44 -4.14 0.14 5.99
C SER A 44 -3.24 -1.04 6.34
N TYR A 45 -3.50 -2.17 5.71
CA TYR A 45 -2.63 -3.35 5.81
C TYR A 45 -1.30 -3.13 5.08
N ASP A 46 -1.31 -2.36 3.99
CA ASP A 46 -0.09 -2.04 3.23
C ASP A 46 0.92 -1.28 4.11
N MET A 47 0.44 -0.29 4.88
CA MET A 47 1.30 0.44 5.82
C MET A 47 1.68 -0.38 7.06
N THR A 48 0.86 -1.35 7.44
CA THR A 48 1.23 -2.33 8.48
C THR A 48 2.38 -3.21 8.00
N PHE A 49 2.32 -3.67 6.76
CA PHE A 49 3.41 -4.41 6.13
C PHE A 49 4.68 -3.55 6.02
N PHE A 50 4.55 -2.28 5.60
CA PHE A 50 5.67 -1.35 5.57
C PHE A 50 6.35 -1.23 6.94
N ALA A 51 5.57 -1.06 8.02
CA ALA A 51 6.10 -1.00 9.39
C ALA A 51 6.81 -2.29 9.80
N LEU A 52 6.26 -3.47 9.44
CA LEU A 52 6.89 -4.77 9.71
C LEU A 52 8.26 -4.87 9.04
N VAL A 53 8.34 -4.51 7.75
CA VAL A 53 9.59 -4.59 6.98
C VAL A 53 10.59 -3.54 7.47
N ALA A 54 10.18 -2.30 7.67
CA ALA A 54 11.05 -1.22 8.15
C ALA A 54 11.67 -1.57 9.52
N GLY A 55 10.88 -2.16 10.42
CA GLY A 55 11.34 -2.54 11.76
C GLY A 55 12.01 -3.92 11.85
N SER A 56 12.13 -4.67 10.76
CA SER A 56 12.58 -6.08 10.80
C SER A 56 14.04 -6.29 11.16
N GLU A 57 14.87 -5.24 11.12
CA GLU A 57 16.29 -5.30 11.47
C GLU A 57 16.53 -5.36 12.98
N GLU A 58 15.66 -4.74 13.76
CA GLU A 58 15.78 -4.75 15.21
C GLU A 58 15.50 -6.15 15.75
N ALA A 59 16.42 -6.68 16.57
CA ALA A 59 16.29 -8.03 17.13
C ALA A 59 15.21 -8.09 18.23
N GLU A 60 15.04 -7.00 18.98
CA GLU A 60 14.13 -6.92 20.13
C GLU A 60 13.01 -5.91 19.89
N THR A 61 11.85 -6.21 20.42
CA THR A 61 10.73 -5.29 20.51
C THR A 61 10.35 -5.09 21.95
N ALA A 62 9.90 -3.88 22.28
CA ALA A 62 9.24 -3.65 23.54
C ALA A 62 8.02 -4.60 23.67
N PRO A 63 7.74 -5.12 24.87
CA PRO A 63 6.58 -5.98 25.08
C PRO A 63 5.29 -5.26 24.68
N PRO A 64 4.33 -5.98 24.08
CA PRO A 64 3.09 -5.36 23.63
C PRO A 64 2.30 -4.80 24.80
N CYS A 65 1.73 -3.63 24.62
CA CYS A 65 0.90 -2.96 25.62
C CYS A 65 -0.60 -3.10 25.30
N ARG A 66 -1.47 -3.00 26.31
CA ARG A 66 -2.93 -3.05 26.12
C ARG A 66 -3.50 -1.64 26.08
N LYS A 67 -3.96 -1.21 24.90
CA LYS A 67 -4.60 0.12 24.67
C LYS A 67 -6.08 -0.03 24.31
N ARG A 68 -6.87 1.03 24.56
CA ARG A 68 -8.28 1.08 24.13
C ARG A 68 -8.34 1.18 22.60
N CYS A 69 -9.21 0.39 21.99
CA CYS A 69 -9.42 0.44 20.54
C CYS A 69 -10.28 1.67 20.19
N ASP A 70 -9.85 2.47 19.22
CA ASP A 70 -10.59 3.66 18.77
C ASP A 70 -11.91 3.31 18.08
N ALA A 71 -11.96 2.18 17.41
CA ALA A 71 -13.15 1.69 16.74
C ALA A 71 -14.12 0.93 17.69
N SER A 72 -13.63 0.48 18.85
CA SER A 72 -14.42 -0.19 19.86
C SER A 72 -13.94 0.22 21.26
N PRO A 73 -14.39 1.38 21.77
CA PRO A 73 -13.88 1.97 23.02
C PRO A 73 -13.99 1.08 24.25
N PHE A 74 -14.91 0.11 24.21
CA PHE A 74 -15.10 -0.87 25.29
C PHE A 74 -14.12 -2.04 25.25
N ARG A 75 -13.33 -2.19 24.17
CA ARG A 75 -12.36 -3.27 24.02
C ARG A 75 -10.94 -2.74 24.16
N ARG A 76 -10.13 -3.47 24.93
CA ARG A 76 -8.66 -3.28 24.95
C ARG A 76 -8.03 -4.32 24.04
N LYS A 77 -7.18 -3.86 23.11
CA LYS A 77 -6.40 -4.72 22.21
C LYS A 77 -4.93 -4.68 22.61
N SER A 78 -4.24 -5.79 22.35
CA SER A 78 -2.79 -5.84 22.39
C SER A 78 -2.24 -5.04 21.23
N CYS A 79 -1.33 -4.13 21.49
CA CYS A 79 -0.75 -3.20 20.50
C CYS A 79 0.78 -3.23 20.64
N ALA A 80 1.50 -3.22 19.52
CA ALA A 80 2.93 -2.92 19.54
C ALA A 80 3.15 -1.52 20.13
N GLU A 81 4.21 -1.36 20.90
CA GLU A 81 4.65 -0.03 21.30
C GLU A 81 5.14 0.77 20.09
N THR A 82 4.95 2.08 20.14
CA THR A 82 5.31 2.98 19.05
C THR A 82 6.83 3.14 19.00
N ASP A 83 7.43 2.50 18.01
CA ASP A 83 8.84 2.60 17.62
C ASP A 83 9.01 3.53 16.40
N ASP A 84 10.24 3.67 15.92
CA ASP A 84 10.55 4.52 14.77
C ASP A 84 9.95 3.97 13.47
N ALA A 85 9.85 2.64 13.32
CA ALA A 85 9.22 2.02 12.17
C ALA A 85 7.71 2.35 12.10
N LEU A 86 7.01 2.33 13.23
CA LEU A 86 5.59 2.73 13.30
C LEU A 86 5.39 4.23 13.08
N ARG A 87 6.32 5.09 13.54
CA ARG A 87 6.27 6.53 13.25
C ARG A 87 6.49 6.80 11.77
N LEU A 88 7.50 6.16 11.18
CA LEU A 88 7.77 6.25 9.76
C LEU A 88 6.57 5.80 8.92
N ALA A 89 5.97 4.66 9.25
CA ALA A 89 4.78 4.16 8.57
C ALA A 89 3.56 5.09 8.75
N ALA A 90 3.44 5.76 9.90
CA ALA A 90 2.41 6.77 10.11
C ALA A 90 2.64 7.99 9.20
N ASP A 91 3.86 8.53 9.14
CA ASP A 91 4.22 9.66 8.30
C ASP A 91 3.97 9.33 6.81
N ALA A 92 4.45 8.17 6.34
CA ALA A 92 4.22 7.67 4.98
C ALA A 92 2.73 7.49 4.65
N SER A 93 1.94 6.94 5.59
CA SER A 93 0.51 6.77 5.43
C SER A 93 -0.21 8.10 5.17
N ILE A 94 0.13 9.13 5.93
CA ILE A 94 -0.49 10.46 5.79
C ILE A 94 -0.08 11.10 4.47
N LEU A 95 1.20 11.00 4.12
CA LEU A 95 1.74 11.58 2.89
C LEU A 95 1.05 10.99 1.65
N LEU A 96 1.11 9.67 1.49
CA LEU A 96 0.50 8.96 0.35
C LEU A 96 -1.02 9.15 0.28
N THR A 97 -1.71 9.14 1.43
CA THR A 97 -3.16 9.33 1.46
C THR A 97 -3.56 10.75 1.06
N TYR A 98 -2.80 11.76 1.47
CA TYR A 98 -3.10 13.13 1.10
C TYR A 98 -2.91 13.38 -0.40
N HIS A 99 -1.83 12.85 -0.97
CA HIS A 99 -1.62 12.92 -2.43
C HIS A 99 -2.75 12.23 -3.20
N LYS A 100 -3.25 11.09 -2.71
CA LYS A 100 -4.43 10.45 -3.29
C LYS A 100 -5.67 11.37 -3.24
N PHE A 101 -5.90 12.08 -2.14
CA PHE A 101 -7.02 13.04 -2.09
C PHE A 101 -6.87 14.19 -3.07
N GLN A 102 -5.64 14.65 -3.32
CA GLN A 102 -5.37 15.68 -4.31
C GLN A 102 -5.63 15.17 -5.73
N ASP A 103 -5.30 13.91 -5.98
CA ASP A 103 -5.57 13.23 -7.23
C ASP A 103 -7.08 13.06 -7.45
N ASP A 104 -7.79 12.49 -6.47
CA ASP A 104 -9.26 12.38 -6.49
C ASP A 104 -9.95 13.76 -6.69
N LEU A 105 -9.37 14.85 -6.13
CA LEU A 105 -9.89 16.21 -6.31
C LEU A 105 -9.72 16.72 -7.75
N ALA A 106 -8.65 16.30 -8.42
CA ALA A 106 -8.41 16.69 -9.81
C ALA A 106 -9.33 15.92 -10.77
N ASP A 107 -9.51 14.62 -10.55
CA ASP A 107 -10.13 13.71 -11.51
C ASP A 107 -11.63 13.55 -11.32
N GLU A 108 -12.14 13.62 -10.09
CA GLU A 108 -13.53 13.35 -9.77
C GLU A 108 -14.44 14.54 -10.03
N LYS A 109 -15.75 14.26 -10.24
CA LYS A 109 -16.79 15.26 -10.49
C LYS A 109 -17.90 15.19 -9.45
N GLY A 110 -18.71 16.27 -9.36
CA GLY A 110 -19.90 16.30 -8.52
C GLY A 110 -19.62 16.05 -7.04
N ALA A 111 -20.41 15.18 -6.41
CA ALA A 111 -20.34 14.90 -4.98
C ALA A 111 -19.00 14.28 -4.54
N LYS A 112 -18.37 13.45 -5.38
CA LYS A 112 -17.09 12.85 -5.10
C LYS A 112 -15.98 13.91 -5.03
N ARG A 113 -15.96 14.87 -5.96
CA ARG A 113 -15.05 16.02 -5.92
C ARG A 113 -15.22 16.86 -4.65
N ALA A 114 -16.47 17.11 -4.25
CA ALA A 114 -16.76 17.85 -3.02
C ALA A 114 -16.23 17.12 -1.77
N LEU A 115 -16.37 15.78 -1.74
CA LEU A 115 -15.81 14.94 -0.68
C LEU A 115 -14.27 15.01 -0.69
N ALA A 116 -13.62 14.88 -1.84
CA ALA A 116 -12.17 14.99 -1.98
C ALA A 116 -11.67 16.36 -1.50
N ALA A 117 -12.35 17.44 -1.86
CA ALA A 117 -12.04 18.80 -1.39
C ALA A 117 -12.12 18.91 0.14
N LEU A 118 -13.17 18.34 0.75
CA LEU A 118 -13.31 18.29 2.20
C LEU A 118 -12.18 17.49 2.86
N LEU A 119 -11.83 16.33 2.31
CA LEU A 119 -10.74 15.48 2.82
C LEU A 119 -9.38 16.19 2.68
N CYS A 120 -9.11 16.87 1.57
CA CYS A 120 -7.91 17.70 1.41
C CYS A 120 -7.86 18.81 2.47
N ARG A 121 -8.99 19.51 2.71
CA ARG A 121 -9.04 20.56 3.74
C ARG A 121 -8.78 20.03 5.15
N LEU A 122 -9.41 18.91 5.52
CA LEU A 122 -9.25 18.29 6.83
C LEU A 122 -7.86 17.65 6.99
N GLY A 123 -7.32 17.06 5.90
CA GLY A 123 -6.03 16.37 5.89
C GLY A 123 -4.82 17.30 5.85
N ARG A 124 -4.99 18.57 5.45
CA ARG A 124 -3.89 19.50 5.17
C ARG A 124 -2.89 19.66 6.31
N ARG A 125 -3.38 19.83 7.53
CA ARG A 125 -2.50 20.02 8.71
C ARG A 125 -1.61 18.81 8.97
N GLY A 126 -2.14 17.60 8.83
CA GLY A 126 -1.34 16.39 8.98
C GLY A 126 -0.34 16.23 7.84
N TYR A 127 -0.77 16.51 6.62
CA TYR A 127 0.10 16.51 5.45
C TYR A 127 1.29 17.46 5.61
N GLU A 128 1.06 18.71 6.00
CA GLU A 128 2.14 19.69 6.23
C GLU A 128 3.15 19.19 7.27
N LYS A 129 2.68 18.48 8.32
CA LYS A 129 3.55 17.86 9.33
C LYS A 129 4.35 16.68 8.76
N ALA A 130 3.71 15.78 8.00
CA ALA A 130 4.36 14.64 7.36
C ALA A 130 5.39 15.09 6.32
N ARG A 131 5.02 16.06 5.47
CA ARG A 131 5.90 16.68 4.48
C ARG A 131 7.14 17.29 5.10
N ALA A 132 7.00 17.97 6.24
CA ALA A 132 8.15 18.56 6.94
C ALA A 132 9.15 17.51 7.45
N ARG A 133 8.69 16.26 7.68
CA ARG A 133 9.54 15.14 8.11
C ARG A 133 10.10 14.35 6.93
N MET A 134 9.40 14.33 5.79
CA MET A 134 9.74 13.56 4.61
C MET A 134 9.70 14.44 3.33
N PRO A 135 10.48 15.54 3.26
CA PRO A 135 10.36 16.50 2.16
C PRO A 135 10.78 15.92 0.80
N GLU A 136 11.79 15.06 0.78
CA GLU A 136 12.26 14.40 -0.45
C GLU A 136 11.22 13.41 -0.97
N ALA A 137 10.58 12.63 -0.07
CA ALA A 137 9.51 11.72 -0.44
C ALA A 137 8.29 12.46 -1.02
N ASP A 138 7.91 13.59 -0.40
CA ASP A 138 6.81 14.43 -0.90
C ASP A 138 7.06 14.92 -2.32
N GLU A 139 8.28 15.41 -2.59
CA GLU A 139 8.65 15.91 -3.91
C GLU A 139 8.67 14.79 -4.96
N GLU A 140 9.22 13.62 -4.62
CA GLU A 140 9.26 12.47 -5.51
C GLU A 140 7.85 11.92 -5.82
N ILE A 141 6.97 11.85 -4.82
CA ILE A 141 5.57 11.45 -5.00
C ILE A 141 4.84 12.46 -5.90
N ARG A 142 5.03 13.76 -5.66
CA ARG A 142 4.42 14.83 -6.47
C ARG A 142 4.85 14.72 -7.94
N GLN A 143 6.15 14.54 -8.18
CA GLN A 143 6.68 14.38 -9.53
C GLN A 143 6.15 13.13 -10.22
N ALA A 144 6.09 12.00 -9.52
CA ALA A 144 5.56 10.75 -10.05
C ALA A 144 4.07 10.86 -10.42
N LEU A 145 3.26 11.57 -9.63
CA LEU A 145 1.87 11.83 -9.95
C LEU A 145 1.70 12.75 -11.17
N GLU A 146 2.55 13.75 -11.32
CA GLU A 146 2.53 14.60 -12.52
C GLU A 146 2.87 13.80 -13.77
N ASP A 147 3.89 12.93 -13.69
CA ASP A 147 4.27 12.05 -14.79
C ASP A 147 3.12 11.07 -15.14
N LEU A 148 2.41 10.54 -14.12
CA LEU A 148 1.23 9.68 -14.34
C LEU A 148 0.13 10.43 -15.11
N ARG A 149 -0.20 11.66 -14.69
CA ARG A 149 -1.21 12.49 -15.39
C ARG A 149 -0.83 12.76 -16.84
N CYS A 150 0.45 12.98 -17.13
CA CYS A 150 0.91 13.11 -18.52
C CYS A 150 0.67 11.83 -19.31
N LEU A 151 0.99 10.66 -18.75
CA LEU A 151 0.76 9.36 -19.39
C LEU A 151 -0.72 9.07 -19.62
N GLU A 152 -1.58 9.44 -18.68
CA GLU A 152 -3.04 9.33 -18.78
C GLU A 152 -3.60 10.23 -19.88
N ALA A 153 -3.15 11.49 -19.94
CA ALA A 153 -3.56 12.46 -20.95
C ALA A 153 -3.14 12.01 -22.37
N GLU A 154 -1.94 11.43 -22.49
CA GLU A 154 -1.42 10.84 -23.75
C GLU A 154 -2.08 9.50 -24.07
N ARG A 155 -2.85 8.92 -23.18
CA ARG A 155 -3.37 7.54 -23.25
C ARG A 155 -2.25 6.54 -23.56
N CYS A 156 -1.15 6.63 -22.84
CA CYS A 156 0.05 5.83 -23.08
C CYS A 156 -0.24 4.33 -22.86
N PRO A 157 0.01 3.43 -23.84
CA PRO A 157 -0.25 2.00 -23.70
C PRO A 157 0.87 1.25 -22.96
N SER A 158 1.90 1.94 -22.49
CA SER A 158 3.03 1.31 -21.81
C SER A 158 2.69 1.03 -20.35
N MET A 159 2.41 -0.22 -20.03
CA MET A 159 2.21 -0.69 -18.66
C MET A 159 3.44 -0.41 -17.77
N ASP A 160 4.65 -0.52 -18.33
CA ASP A 160 5.90 -0.29 -17.59
C ASP A 160 6.07 1.18 -17.20
N ARG A 161 5.81 2.13 -18.12
CA ARG A 161 5.89 3.56 -17.84
C ARG A 161 4.84 3.98 -16.80
N ALA A 162 3.63 3.48 -16.92
CA ALA A 162 2.56 3.78 -15.98
C ALA A 162 2.85 3.18 -14.59
N ALA A 163 3.29 1.93 -14.52
CA ALA A 163 3.64 1.29 -13.26
C ALA A 163 4.89 1.89 -12.58
N ASP A 164 5.82 2.46 -13.34
CA ASP A 164 7.01 3.17 -12.81
C ASP A 164 6.61 4.33 -11.89
N THR A 165 5.56 5.05 -12.20
CA THR A 165 5.09 6.17 -11.38
C THR A 165 4.69 5.71 -9.97
N SER A 166 3.88 4.65 -9.88
CA SER A 166 3.51 4.03 -8.60
C SER A 166 4.70 3.40 -7.88
N SER A 167 5.64 2.84 -8.65
CA SER A 167 6.89 2.28 -8.11
C SER A 167 7.71 3.34 -7.40
N ARG A 168 7.91 4.49 -8.04
CA ARG A 168 8.63 5.64 -7.45
C ARG A 168 7.93 6.17 -6.22
N MET A 169 6.60 6.35 -6.26
CA MET A 169 5.82 6.80 -5.10
C MET A 169 5.98 5.86 -3.89
N THR A 170 5.96 4.54 -4.14
CA THR A 170 6.05 3.55 -3.07
C THR A 170 7.49 3.43 -2.54
N ALA A 171 8.50 3.57 -3.38
CA ALA A 171 9.90 3.57 -2.97
C ALA A 171 10.31 4.88 -2.27
N ALA A 172 9.69 6.00 -2.58
CA ALA A 172 10.01 7.32 -2.02
C ALA A 172 9.87 7.38 -0.49
N VAL A 173 8.98 6.57 0.10
CA VAL A 173 8.78 6.54 1.55
C VAL A 173 9.85 5.75 2.32
N VAL A 174 10.77 5.09 1.63
CA VAL A 174 11.92 4.42 2.24
C VAL A 174 12.94 5.47 2.69
N PRO A 175 13.38 5.47 3.97
CA PRO A 175 14.34 6.44 4.47
C PRO A 175 15.68 6.37 3.72
N ARG A 176 16.25 7.51 3.42
CA ARG A 176 17.56 7.64 2.77
C ARG A 176 18.67 7.62 3.83
N THR A 177 19.30 6.46 4.01
CA THR A 177 20.39 6.24 4.98
C THR A 177 21.77 6.11 4.30
N GLY A 178 21.80 5.91 2.98
CA GLY A 178 23.03 5.75 2.17
C GLY A 178 23.65 4.36 2.27
N ASP A 179 23.02 3.42 2.96
CA ASP A 179 23.54 2.07 3.20
C ASP A 179 23.01 1.01 2.21
N THR A 180 23.47 -0.21 2.35
CA THR A 180 23.03 -1.33 1.51
C THR A 180 21.58 -1.71 1.77
N ARG A 181 21.13 -1.58 3.02
CA ARG A 181 19.75 -1.92 3.41
C ARG A 181 18.75 -0.96 2.75
N GLU A 182 19.04 0.35 2.75
CA GLU A 182 18.22 1.33 2.04
C GLU A 182 18.02 0.92 0.57
N ARG A 183 19.11 0.57 -0.11
CA ARG A 183 19.05 0.19 -1.54
C ARG A 183 18.18 -1.04 -1.76
N ILE A 184 18.27 -2.04 -0.87
CA ILE A 184 17.46 -3.25 -0.94
C ILE A 184 15.98 -2.91 -0.67
N LEU A 185 15.68 -2.13 0.38
CA LEU A 185 14.33 -1.70 0.72
C LEU A 185 13.72 -0.85 -0.40
N HIS A 186 14.50 0.11 -0.93
CA HIS A 186 14.06 0.95 -2.05
C HIS A 186 13.68 0.10 -3.27
N GLN A 187 14.53 -0.85 -3.66
CA GLN A 187 14.24 -1.77 -4.76
C GLN A 187 13.02 -2.64 -4.47
N MET A 188 12.91 -3.17 -3.25
CA MET A 188 11.76 -3.98 -2.84
C MET A 188 10.44 -3.17 -2.92
N PHE A 189 10.41 -1.97 -2.37
CA PHE A 189 9.22 -1.12 -2.40
C PHE A 189 8.93 -0.55 -3.78
N TYR A 190 9.94 -0.34 -4.62
CA TYR A 190 9.75 -0.05 -6.04
C TYR A 190 9.00 -1.18 -6.75
N GLN A 191 9.40 -2.44 -6.58
CA GLN A 191 8.71 -3.58 -7.19
C GLN A 191 7.33 -3.84 -6.58
N ILE A 192 7.14 -3.55 -5.30
CA ILE A 192 5.83 -3.59 -4.65
C ILE A 192 4.89 -2.55 -5.27
N GLY A 193 5.33 -1.32 -5.48
CA GLY A 193 4.55 -0.28 -6.14
C GLY A 193 4.16 -0.66 -7.57
N ARG A 194 5.10 -1.24 -8.33
CA ARG A 194 4.85 -1.79 -9.65
C ARG A 194 3.76 -2.87 -9.62
N TRP A 195 3.90 -3.83 -8.72
CA TRP A 195 2.93 -4.92 -8.58
C TRP A 195 1.55 -4.41 -8.19
N ILE A 196 1.46 -3.49 -7.22
CA ILE A 196 0.19 -2.87 -6.80
C ILE A 196 -0.51 -2.22 -7.97
N TYR A 197 0.19 -1.39 -8.74
CA TYR A 197 -0.37 -0.68 -9.88
C TYR A 197 -0.94 -1.65 -10.94
N LEU A 198 -0.17 -2.66 -11.28
CA LEU A 198 -0.58 -3.63 -12.30
C LEU A 198 -1.74 -4.52 -11.84
N VAL A 199 -1.77 -4.91 -10.57
CA VAL A 199 -2.89 -5.66 -9.97
C VAL A 199 -4.16 -4.81 -9.98
N ASP A 200 -4.06 -3.53 -9.60
CA ASP A 200 -5.18 -2.59 -9.60
C ASP A 200 -5.70 -2.35 -11.02
N ALA A 201 -4.80 -2.13 -11.97
CA ALA A 201 -5.17 -1.94 -13.37
C ALA A 201 -5.92 -3.17 -13.95
N VAL A 202 -5.54 -4.40 -13.57
CA VAL A 202 -6.27 -5.61 -13.96
C VAL A 202 -7.62 -5.71 -13.25
N GLN A 203 -7.66 -5.40 -11.97
CA GLN A 203 -8.89 -5.42 -11.16
C GLN A 203 -9.95 -4.43 -11.70
N ASP A 204 -9.51 -3.27 -12.15
CA ASP A 204 -10.40 -2.17 -12.56
C ASP A 204 -10.76 -2.18 -14.06
N ILE A 205 -10.30 -3.16 -14.86
CA ILE A 205 -10.57 -3.24 -16.33
C ILE A 205 -12.06 -3.02 -16.64
N GLN A 206 -12.97 -3.74 -15.97
CA GLN A 206 -14.40 -3.66 -16.23
C GLN A 206 -14.98 -2.26 -15.95
N LYS A 207 -14.55 -1.65 -14.86
CA LYS A 207 -14.98 -0.33 -14.45
C LYS A 207 -14.41 0.73 -15.40
N ASP A 208 -13.12 0.68 -15.69
CA ASP A 208 -12.43 1.67 -16.52
C ASP A 208 -12.93 1.65 -17.96
N MET A 209 -13.19 0.47 -18.52
CA MET A 209 -13.82 0.36 -19.85
C MET A 209 -15.22 0.97 -19.87
N LYS A 210 -16.02 0.75 -18.82
CA LYS A 210 -17.37 1.31 -18.72
C LYS A 210 -17.36 2.85 -18.57
N GLU A 211 -16.40 3.37 -17.83
CA GLU A 211 -16.26 4.81 -17.55
C GLU A 211 -15.39 5.52 -18.61
N ASN A 212 -14.83 4.79 -19.57
CA ASN A 212 -13.85 5.26 -20.54
C ASN A 212 -12.63 5.92 -19.88
N SER A 213 -12.27 5.43 -18.70
CA SER A 213 -11.10 5.88 -17.93
C SER A 213 -9.81 5.30 -18.53
N TYR A 214 -8.68 5.90 -18.17
CA TYR A 214 -7.38 5.38 -18.57
C TYR A 214 -7.11 4.04 -17.88
N ASN A 215 -6.67 3.05 -18.68
CA ASN A 215 -6.16 1.79 -18.17
C ASN A 215 -5.10 1.25 -19.15
N PRO A 216 -3.82 1.15 -18.72
CA PRO A 216 -2.74 0.77 -19.62
C PRO A 216 -2.83 -0.68 -20.08
N VAL A 217 -3.50 -1.57 -19.32
CA VAL A 217 -3.74 -2.96 -19.74
C VAL A 217 -4.71 -3.01 -20.91
N VAL A 218 -5.83 -2.26 -20.80
CA VAL A 218 -6.83 -2.15 -21.88
C VAL A 218 -6.19 -1.61 -23.15
N LEU A 219 -5.39 -0.56 -23.04
CA LEU A 219 -4.72 0.08 -24.17
C LEU A 219 -3.63 -0.81 -24.79
N ARG A 220 -2.81 -1.45 -23.95
CA ARG A 220 -1.70 -2.31 -24.41
C ARG A 220 -2.16 -3.50 -25.21
N TYR A 221 -3.28 -4.11 -24.79
CA TYR A 221 -3.81 -5.31 -25.44
C TYR A 221 -5.03 -5.04 -26.32
N GLU A 222 -5.39 -3.76 -26.51
CA GLU A 222 -6.52 -3.32 -27.34
C GLU A 222 -7.82 -4.08 -26.99
N LEU A 223 -8.07 -4.26 -25.69
CA LEU A 223 -9.20 -5.03 -25.20
C LEU A 223 -10.53 -4.37 -25.61
N GLN A 224 -11.40 -5.14 -26.25
CA GLN A 224 -12.75 -4.71 -26.63
C GLN A 224 -13.80 -5.10 -25.58
N THR A 225 -13.47 -6.04 -24.72
CA THR A 225 -14.31 -6.53 -23.61
C THR A 225 -13.46 -6.70 -22.34
N PRO A 226 -14.07 -6.76 -21.16
CA PRO A 226 -13.33 -7.00 -19.90
C PRO A 226 -12.73 -8.42 -19.80
N ASP A 227 -12.95 -9.30 -20.77
CA ASP A 227 -12.39 -10.65 -20.77
C ASP A 227 -10.89 -10.61 -21.08
N ILE A 228 -10.09 -11.06 -20.12
CA ILE A 228 -8.63 -11.12 -20.22
C ILE A 228 -8.12 -12.50 -20.64
N SER A 229 -8.98 -13.46 -21.00
CA SER A 229 -8.59 -14.85 -21.26
C SER A 229 -7.47 -14.96 -22.28
N ALA A 230 -7.53 -14.17 -23.35
CA ALA A 230 -6.52 -14.16 -24.43
C ALA A 230 -5.16 -13.58 -24.02
N VAL A 231 -5.13 -12.72 -23.01
CA VAL A 231 -3.93 -11.99 -22.55
C VAL A 231 -3.51 -12.37 -21.13
N ARG A 232 -4.17 -13.37 -20.57
CA ARG A 232 -3.95 -13.81 -19.18
C ARG A 232 -2.51 -14.23 -18.93
N GLU A 233 -1.95 -15.07 -19.79
CA GLU A 233 -0.59 -15.58 -19.61
C GLU A 233 0.49 -14.49 -19.63
N PRO A 234 0.52 -13.53 -20.57
CA PRO A 234 1.47 -12.43 -20.50
C PRO A 234 1.26 -11.51 -19.29
N LEU A 235 0.02 -11.31 -18.84
CA LEU A 235 -0.26 -10.54 -17.61
C LEU A 235 0.27 -11.28 -16.37
N GLU A 236 0.00 -12.57 -16.25
CA GLU A 236 0.48 -13.41 -15.16
C GLU A 236 2.01 -13.38 -15.07
N ARG A 237 2.72 -13.60 -16.20
CA ARG A 237 4.19 -13.49 -16.24
C ARG A 237 4.72 -12.12 -15.82
N THR A 238 4.03 -11.05 -16.19
CA THR A 238 4.43 -9.69 -15.81
C THR A 238 4.30 -9.47 -14.30
N LEU A 239 3.21 -9.94 -13.70
CA LEU A 239 2.98 -9.86 -12.25
C LEU A 239 3.93 -10.77 -11.47
N GLU A 240 4.14 -12.01 -11.93
CA GLU A 240 5.08 -12.96 -11.33
C GLU A 240 6.52 -12.44 -11.33
N ARG A 241 6.94 -11.73 -12.37
CA ARG A 241 8.26 -11.11 -12.41
C ARG A 241 8.44 -10.08 -11.29
N SER A 242 7.46 -9.21 -11.07
CA SER A 242 7.51 -8.26 -9.95
C SER A 242 7.56 -8.98 -8.60
N LEU A 243 6.78 -10.06 -8.44
CA LEU A 243 6.83 -10.89 -7.22
C LEU A 243 8.19 -11.55 -7.03
N ALA A 244 8.80 -12.09 -8.09
CA ALA A 244 10.13 -12.68 -8.01
C ALA A 244 11.19 -11.65 -7.58
N ASP A 245 11.15 -10.43 -8.12
CA ASP A 245 12.05 -9.35 -7.74
C ASP A 245 11.85 -8.93 -6.27
N ILE A 246 10.61 -8.91 -5.77
CA ILE A 246 10.28 -8.67 -4.35
C ILE A 246 10.86 -9.77 -3.47
N CYS A 247 10.69 -11.06 -3.85
CA CYS A 247 11.23 -12.20 -3.12
C CYS A 247 12.76 -12.13 -3.03
N MET A 248 13.45 -11.85 -4.15
CA MET A 248 14.90 -11.69 -4.16
C MET A 248 15.37 -10.54 -3.25
N ALA A 249 14.67 -9.41 -3.26
CA ALA A 249 15.00 -8.31 -2.36
C ALA A 249 14.79 -8.70 -0.88
N PHE A 250 13.73 -9.44 -0.56
CA PHE A 250 13.48 -9.92 0.80
C PHE A 250 14.56 -10.89 1.28
N ASP A 251 15.03 -11.81 0.43
CA ASP A 251 16.10 -12.75 0.77
C ASP A 251 17.42 -12.01 1.11
N LEU A 252 17.66 -10.85 0.50
CA LEU A 252 18.83 -10.01 0.81
C LEU A 252 18.70 -9.22 2.11
N LEU A 253 17.48 -8.98 2.61
CA LEU A 253 17.24 -8.17 3.83
C LEU A 253 17.69 -8.87 5.11
N SER A 254 17.65 -10.22 5.17
CA SER A 254 17.97 -10.99 6.37
C SER A 254 17.27 -10.48 7.64
N PRO A 255 15.94 -10.44 7.69
CA PRO A 255 15.20 -9.86 8.79
C PRO A 255 15.47 -10.62 10.11
N ARG A 256 15.69 -9.86 11.20
CA ARG A 256 15.98 -10.42 12.55
C ARG A 256 14.69 -10.69 13.33
N ARG A 257 13.60 -9.99 13.00
CA ARG A 257 12.27 -10.20 13.59
C ARG A 257 11.17 -10.23 12.52
N ASP A 258 10.06 -10.83 12.88
CA ASP A 258 8.85 -10.92 12.05
C ASP A 258 9.07 -11.59 10.66
N ALA A 259 10.21 -12.28 10.46
CA ALA A 259 10.61 -12.89 9.19
C ALA A 259 9.53 -13.82 8.63
N ASP A 260 9.01 -14.75 9.45
CA ASP A 260 7.99 -15.72 9.01
C ASP A 260 6.67 -15.04 8.61
N LEU A 261 6.29 -13.96 9.32
CA LEU A 261 5.11 -13.18 9.01
C LEU A 261 5.28 -12.40 7.69
N ILE A 262 6.43 -11.75 7.50
CA ILE A 262 6.76 -11.03 6.25
C ILE A 262 6.82 -12.03 5.09
N HIS A 263 7.45 -13.19 5.30
CA HIS A 263 7.50 -14.29 4.33
C HIS A 263 6.08 -14.75 3.92
N ASN A 264 5.17 -14.98 4.89
CA ASN A 264 3.78 -15.33 4.57
C ASN A 264 3.12 -14.30 3.67
N ILE A 265 3.33 -13.01 3.92
CA ILE A 265 2.73 -11.94 3.10
C ILE A 265 3.31 -11.95 1.69
N ILE A 266 4.64 -12.02 1.54
CA ILE A 266 5.31 -11.94 0.24
C ILE A 266 5.11 -13.21 -0.57
N PHE A 267 5.37 -14.39 -0.01
CA PHE A 267 5.41 -15.65 -0.75
C PHE A 267 4.05 -16.35 -0.87
N LEU A 268 3.07 -16.00 -0.02
CA LEU A 268 1.74 -16.60 -0.06
C LEU A 268 0.66 -15.55 -0.32
N GLY A 269 0.70 -14.43 0.38
CA GLY A 269 -0.32 -13.38 0.33
C GLY A 269 -0.40 -12.72 -1.03
N MET A 270 0.69 -12.13 -1.49
CA MET A 270 0.73 -11.42 -2.77
C MET A 270 0.45 -12.35 -3.98
N PRO A 271 1.03 -13.58 -4.11
CA PRO A 271 0.65 -14.52 -5.15
C PRO A 271 -0.82 -14.94 -5.11
N THR A 272 -1.38 -15.07 -3.92
CA THR A 272 -2.82 -15.40 -3.76
C THR A 272 -3.70 -14.27 -4.28
N VAL A 273 -3.37 -13.01 -3.97
CA VAL A 273 -4.08 -11.84 -4.50
C VAL A 273 -3.95 -11.78 -6.02
N THR A 274 -2.75 -11.97 -6.57
CA THR A 274 -2.52 -12.03 -8.03
C THR A 274 -3.45 -13.03 -8.70
N ARG A 275 -3.51 -14.27 -8.20
CA ARG A 275 -4.40 -15.30 -8.73
C ARG A 275 -5.88 -14.94 -8.62
N GLN A 276 -6.30 -14.34 -7.49
CA GLN A 276 -7.68 -13.91 -7.28
C GLN A 276 -8.09 -12.81 -8.27
N VAL A 277 -7.22 -11.84 -8.51
CA VAL A 277 -7.45 -10.75 -9.46
C VAL A 277 -7.53 -11.29 -10.88
N LEU A 278 -6.57 -12.10 -11.32
CA LEU A 278 -6.58 -12.72 -12.63
C LEU A 278 -7.79 -13.64 -12.87
N ASN A 279 -8.37 -14.20 -11.81
CA ASN A 279 -9.58 -15.03 -11.87
C ASN A 279 -10.88 -14.22 -11.74
N GLY A 280 -10.82 -12.91 -11.49
CA GLY A 280 -11.99 -12.07 -11.21
C GLY A 280 -12.70 -12.42 -9.90
N THR A 281 -12.01 -13.08 -8.96
CA THR A 281 -12.57 -13.54 -7.67
C THR A 281 -12.09 -12.71 -6.48
N TYR A 282 -11.24 -11.70 -6.72
CA TYR A 282 -10.77 -10.80 -5.69
C TYR A 282 -11.93 -9.95 -5.16
N GLN A 283 -12.08 -9.95 -3.83
CA GLN A 283 -13.05 -9.09 -3.15
C GLN A 283 -12.30 -8.06 -2.30
N THR A 284 -12.53 -6.79 -2.59
CA THR A 284 -12.11 -5.71 -1.70
C THR A 284 -12.90 -5.80 -0.39
N ASN A 285 -12.22 -5.66 0.75
CA ASN A 285 -12.87 -5.67 2.06
C ASN A 285 -13.71 -4.40 2.36
N GLU A 286 -14.01 -3.59 1.36
CA GLU A 286 -14.81 -2.36 1.53
C GLU A 286 -16.24 -2.60 2.04
N GLY A 287 -16.75 -3.83 1.91
CA GLY A 287 -18.12 -4.21 2.36
C GLY A 287 -18.22 -4.90 3.71
N ARG A 288 -17.12 -5.33 4.34
CA ARG A 288 -17.17 -5.95 5.67
C ARG A 288 -16.62 -4.96 6.70
N GLY A 289 -17.53 -4.43 7.47
CA GLY A 289 -17.41 -3.44 8.53
C GLY A 289 -16.03 -3.21 9.13
N LYS A 290 -15.66 -1.95 9.16
CA LYS A 290 -14.53 -1.32 9.84
C LYS A 290 -14.06 -2.17 11.03
N HIS A 291 -12.80 -2.59 11.00
CA HIS A 291 -12.10 -3.33 12.06
C HIS A 291 -12.46 -4.83 12.22
N GLY A 292 -12.43 -5.58 11.11
CA GLY A 292 -12.35 -7.03 11.21
C GLY A 292 -11.10 -7.42 12.01
N SER A 293 -11.29 -8.07 13.18
CA SER A 293 -10.21 -8.83 13.81
C SER A 293 -9.68 -9.83 12.80
N LEU A 294 -8.37 -10.03 12.77
CA LEU A 294 -7.77 -11.19 12.14
C LEU A 294 -8.43 -12.48 12.62
#